data_a14e3125c3184c6b5ea9307e3067c601
#
_entry.id   a14e3125c3184c6b5ea9307e3067c601
#
_cell.length_a   1.000
_cell.length_b   1.000
_cell.length_c   1.000
_cell.angle_alpha   90.00
_cell.angle_beta   90.00
_cell.angle_gamma   90.00
#
_symmetry.space_group_name_H-M   'P 1'
#
loop_
_entity.id
_entity.type
_entity.pdbx_description
1 polymer ?
#
loop_
_entity_poly.entity_id
_entity_poly.type
_entity_poly.pdbx_seq_one_letter_code
_entity_poly.pdbx_strand_id
1 'polypeptide(L)'
;MSFTARSIANLKDSIDIVDVISRRISLKRAGSNYKGVCPFHNEKTPSFVVSEAKQIFTCFGCGASGDAIEFVKRYNNLEFNDAIRQLASEYGIEMEENRGYGEDLEIYYNINRDAALFFYKAFTEKANKGYSYMKRRGIRPEILKKFGIGYADESWNSLYEHLTQKGYPVDKLIEVGLVSESKGRYYDKFRNRVIFPIINTAGKVIGFGGRAIDPSDNPKYLNSPESKVFRKKNNLYGLNLSRASVGKEGFIILVEGYMDTISLYQGGITNVVASLGTALTENQSHLIKRYTKDVVLSYDSDSAGIAAALRGMEILHNDGLKVRIIKISGGKDPDELIRNEGRDAFRKLVENALSFGDYKLNYIKSKYNLNDDDSRIECIKEIADSLSKLGAVEQDIYIKKVSKELSVSEAALRMEINNSTSDSEQLQHRSENNTEPLEALSSIEKNCLRLITRNESYIQRVDDNIEMLTTTLALNIFSAIKQQFAENGQLDVNSLIDSLDDNETKALVDVIETIPIDGEEEMIFEDCKRRYKQEKLRSEQEQVIAMLSMLDEEENSQKRQHELMLRLKQIQDEISEI
;
A
#
# COMPACT_ATOMS: atom_id res chain seq x y z
N MET A 1 12.56 15.40 9.03
CA MET A 1 12.57 16.87 8.85
C MET A 1 12.00 17.18 7.50
N SER A 2 10.99 18.04 7.43
CA SER A 2 10.41 18.54 6.18
C SER A 2 10.91 19.97 5.94
N PHE A 3 11.00 20.36 4.68
CA PHE A 3 11.38 21.72 4.31
C PHE A 3 10.13 22.59 4.15
N THR A 4 10.26 23.90 4.33
CA THR A 4 9.16 24.83 4.09
C THR A 4 8.80 24.85 2.60
N ALA A 5 7.52 25.06 2.28
CA ALA A 5 7.07 25.14 0.88
C ALA A 5 7.83 26.23 0.12
N ARG A 6 8.14 27.36 0.80
CA ARG A 6 8.93 28.46 0.24
C ARG A 6 10.36 28.03 -0.10
N SER A 7 11.01 27.28 0.78
CA SER A 7 12.37 26.77 0.59
C SER A 7 12.45 25.76 -0.56
N ILE A 8 11.42 24.90 -0.70
CA ILE A 8 11.29 23.96 -1.83
C ILE A 8 11.08 24.72 -3.15
N ALA A 9 10.24 25.76 -3.15
CA ALA A 9 10.03 26.60 -4.32
C ALA A 9 11.36 27.30 -4.73
N ASN A 10 12.07 27.91 -3.78
CA ASN A 10 13.37 28.53 -4.03
C ASN A 10 14.39 27.55 -4.61
N LEU A 11 14.43 26.30 -4.12
CA LEU A 11 15.29 25.26 -4.69
C LEU A 11 14.91 24.98 -6.15
N LYS A 12 13.62 24.79 -6.46
CA LYS A 12 13.15 24.55 -7.83
C LYS A 12 13.48 25.68 -8.79
N ASP A 13 13.35 26.92 -8.32
CA ASP A 13 13.65 28.12 -9.13
C ASP A 13 15.16 28.34 -9.32
N SER A 14 15.99 27.78 -8.43
CA SER A 14 17.46 27.97 -8.46
C SER A 14 18.20 26.87 -9.23
N ILE A 15 17.54 25.77 -9.60
CA ILE A 15 18.16 24.66 -10.31
C ILE A 15 17.54 24.48 -11.70
N ASP A 16 18.37 24.12 -12.67
CA ASP A 16 17.89 23.78 -14.02
C ASP A 16 17.80 22.26 -14.18
N ILE A 17 16.64 21.78 -14.63
CA ILE A 17 16.38 20.34 -14.79
C ILE A 17 17.34 19.68 -15.80
N VAL A 18 17.74 20.43 -16.85
CA VAL A 18 18.66 19.91 -17.86
C VAL A 18 20.04 19.70 -17.26
N ASP A 19 20.51 20.64 -16.43
CA ASP A 19 21.79 20.50 -15.72
C ASP A 19 21.73 19.33 -14.71
N VAL A 20 20.68 19.27 -13.89
CA VAL A 20 20.48 18.17 -12.92
C VAL A 20 20.53 16.79 -13.59
N ILE A 21 19.83 16.65 -14.72
CA ILE A 21 19.73 15.36 -15.43
C ILE A 21 21.00 15.06 -16.21
N SER A 22 21.63 16.08 -16.84
CA SER A 22 22.86 15.90 -17.62
C SER A 22 24.06 15.44 -16.79
N ARG A 23 24.08 15.73 -15.50
CA ARG A 23 25.10 15.20 -14.57
C ARG A 23 24.98 13.69 -14.33
N ARG A 24 23.85 13.08 -14.71
CA ARG A 24 23.53 11.66 -14.42
C ARG A 24 23.34 10.80 -15.67
N ILE A 25 22.81 11.37 -16.76
CA ILE A 25 22.61 10.71 -18.04
C ILE A 25 23.00 11.63 -19.19
N SER A 26 23.37 11.04 -20.33
CA SER A 26 23.70 11.81 -21.54
C SER A 26 22.43 12.31 -22.21
N LEU A 27 22.31 13.63 -22.36
CA LEU A 27 21.22 14.30 -23.08
C LEU A 27 21.73 14.90 -24.39
N LYS A 28 20.91 14.80 -25.45
CA LYS A 28 21.15 15.46 -26.73
C LYS A 28 20.02 16.44 -27.03
N ARG A 29 20.35 17.63 -27.51
CA ARG A 29 19.35 18.63 -27.90
C ARG A 29 18.50 18.12 -29.07
N ALA A 30 17.18 18.28 -28.95
CA ALA A 30 16.19 17.88 -29.93
C ALA A 30 15.11 18.96 -30.05
N GLY A 31 15.36 19.95 -30.92
CA GLY A 31 14.53 21.15 -31.04
C GLY A 31 14.63 22.03 -29.77
N SER A 32 13.46 22.33 -29.19
CA SER A 32 13.32 23.07 -27.92
C SER A 32 13.51 22.22 -26.67
N ASN A 33 13.66 20.89 -26.83
CA ASN A 33 13.78 19.94 -25.73
C ASN A 33 15.12 19.18 -25.80
N TYR A 34 15.37 18.35 -24.80
CA TYR A 34 16.51 17.42 -24.77
C TYR A 34 15.99 16.00 -24.75
N LYS A 35 16.72 15.05 -25.37
CA LYS A 35 16.39 13.62 -25.39
C LYS A 35 17.57 12.77 -24.91
N GLY A 36 17.25 11.68 -24.22
CA GLY A 36 18.23 10.69 -23.77
C GLY A 36 17.61 9.29 -23.65
N VAL A 37 18.44 8.33 -23.31
CA VAL A 37 17.99 6.97 -22.93
C VAL A 37 17.46 7.05 -21.50
N CYS A 38 16.30 6.46 -21.26
CA CYS A 38 15.67 6.49 -19.95
C CYS A 38 16.45 5.68 -18.91
N PRO A 39 16.76 6.25 -17.74
CA PRO A 39 17.44 5.50 -16.68
C PRO A 39 16.50 4.60 -15.87
N PHE A 40 15.18 4.68 -16.08
CA PHE A 40 14.17 4.02 -15.26
C PHE A 40 13.62 2.73 -15.88
N HIS A 41 13.94 2.46 -17.17
CA HIS A 41 13.62 1.20 -17.84
C HIS A 41 14.66 0.89 -18.91
N ASN A 42 14.72 -0.37 -19.34
CA ASN A 42 15.70 -0.82 -20.32
C ASN A 42 15.20 -0.51 -21.75
N GLU A 43 15.89 0.38 -22.44
CA GLU A 43 15.60 0.75 -23.83
C GLU A 43 16.88 0.98 -24.63
N LYS A 44 16.79 0.86 -25.97
CA LYS A 44 17.90 1.18 -26.88
C LYS A 44 17.68 2.48 -27.64
N THR A 45 16.43 2.92 -27.79
CA THR A 45 16.05 4.14 -28.51
C THR A 45 15.65 5.21 -27.50
N PRO A 46 16.17 6.46 -27.62
CA PRO A 46 15.87 7.51 -26.67
C PRO A 46 14.38 7.88 -26.65
N SER A 47 13.69 7.57 -25.55
CA SER A 47 12.29 7.97 -25.31
C SER A 47 12.13 8.96 -24.14
N PHE A 48 13.22 9.28 -23.44
CA PHE A 48 13.26 10.19 -22.34
C PHE A 48 13.45 11.63 -22.83
N VAL A 49 12.46 12.49 -22.60
CA VAL A 49 12.43 13.87 -23.06
C VAL A 49 12.46 14.82 -21.86
N VAL A 50 13.29 15.84 -21.91
CA VAL A 50 13.40 16.90 -20.90
C VAL A 50 13.03 18.23 -21.54
N SER A 51 12.04 18.91 -20.98
CA SER A 51 11.62 20.24 -21.37
C SER A 51 12.26 21.29 -20.46
N GLU A 52 13.23 22.03 -20.98
CA GLU A 52 13.88 23.14 -20.29
C GLU A 52 12.87 24.25 -19.94
N ALA A 53 12.00 24.60 -20.89
CA ALA A 53 11.01 25.66 -20.68
C ALA A 53 9.95 25.32 -19.62
N LYS A 54 9.59 24.03 -19.47
CA LYS A 54 8.60 23.58 -18.49
C LYS A 54 9.22 23.02 -17.21
N GLN A 55 10.54 22.87 -17.16
CA GLN A 55 11.28 22.28 -16.04
C GLN A 55 10.74 20.88 -15.63
N ILE A 56 10.38 20.05 -16.64
CA ILE A 56 9.88 18.68 -16.45
C ILE A 56 10.57 17.70 -17.38
N PHE A 57 10.65 16.44 -16.94
CA PHE A 57 10.98 15.32 -17.81
C PHE A 57 9.76 14.43 -18.02
N THR A 58 9.71 13.72 -19.15
CA THR A 58 8.72 12.70 -19.46
C THR A 58 9.36 11.60 -20.29
N CYS A 59 9.21 10.36 -19.87
CA CYS A 59 9.59 9.19 -20.66
C CYS A 59 8.37 8.61 -21.37
N PHE A 60 8.37 8.62 -22.70
CA PHE A 60 7.28 8.07 -23.51
C PHE A 60 7.30 6.53 -23.60
N GLY A 61 8.37 5.88 -23.09
CA GLY A 61 8.46 4.41 -23.05
C GLY A 61 7.84 3.81 -21.78
N CYS A 62 8.12 4.39 -20.60
CA CYS A 62 7.64 3.86 -19.32
C CYS A 62 6.68 4.80 -18.55
N GLY A 63 6.30 5.95 -19.13
CA GLY A 63 5.41 6.92 -18.50
C GLY A 63 6.00 7.70 -17.32
N ALA A 64 7.29 7.49 -16.96
CA ALA A 64 7.92 8.23 -15.88
C ALA A 64 7.98 9.73 -16.20
N SER A 65 7.49 10.57 -15.31
CA SER A 65 7.49 12.03 -15.47
C SER A 65 7.67 12.74 -14.13
N GLY A 66 8.09 13.99 -14.16
CA GLY A 66 8.27 14.81 -12.96
C GLY A 66 9.23 15.98 -13.16
N ASP A 67 9.52 16.66 -12.07
CA ASP A 67 10.53 17.74 -11.99
C ASP A 67 11.93 17.20 -11.63
N ALA A 68 12.89 18.10 -11.40
CA ALA A 68 14.25 17.75 -11.01
C ALA A 68 14.32 16.96 -9.69
N ILE A 69 13.45 17.27 -8.72
CA ILE A 69 13.40 16.58 -7.42
C ILE A 69 12.90 15.14 -7.63
N GLU A 70 11.81 14.96 -8.39
CA GLU A 70 11.26 13.63 -8.69
C GLU A 70 12.26 12.78 -9.50
N PHE A 71 13.03 13.42 -10.42
CA PHE A 71 14.09 12.72 -11.14
C PHE A 71 15.17 12.19 -10.20
N VAL A 72 15.72 13.04 -9.32
CA VAL A 72 16.78 12.64 -8.37
C VAL A 72 16.27 11.61 -7.37
N LYS A 73 15.06 11.79 -6.89
CA LYS A 73 14.37 10.83 -6.02
C LYS A 73 14.32 9.43 -6.65
N ARG A 74 13.88 9.32 -7.91
CA ARG A 74 13.81 8.04 -8.64
C ARG A 74 15.19 7.49 -9.01
N TYR A 75 16.08 8.36 -9.50
CA TYR A 75 17.39 7.95 -9.98
C TYR A 75 18.29 7.39 -8.86
N ASN A 76 18.27 8.02 -7.68
CA ASN A 76 19.05 7.62 -6.52
C ASN A 76 18.25 6.78 -5.51
N ASN A 77 17.00 6.45 -5.82
CA ASN A 77 16.08 5.71 -4.92
C ASN A 77 15.98 6.34 -3.52
N LEU A 78 15.74 7.64 -3.48
CA LEU A 78 15.68 8.44 -2.25
C LEU A 78 14.24 8.77 -1.86
N GLU A 79 14.03 9.10 -0.58
CA GLU A 79 12.81 9.77 -0.15
C GLU A 79 12.81 11.24 -0.59
N PHE A 80 11.62 11.86 -0.68
CA PHE A 80 11.46 13.22 -1.19
C PHE A 80 12.37 14.25 -0.49
N ASN A 81 12.42 14.22 0.84
CA ASN A 81 13.27 15.14 1.61
C ASN A 81 14.76 14.86 1.45
N ASP A 82 15.17 13.62 1.20
CA ASP A 82 16.57 13.26 0.98
C ASP A 82 17.03 13.69 -0.43
N ALA A 83 16.15 13.61 -1.43
CA ALA A 83 16.41 14.15 -2.76
C ALA A 83 16.57 15.68 -2.72
N ILE A 84 15.74 16.38 -1.93
CA ILE A 84 15.87 17.82 -1.70
C ILE A 84 17.21 18.16 -1.04
N ARG A 85 17.60 17.43 0.03
CA ARG A 85 18.91 17.64 0.70
C ARG A 85 20.07 17.43 -0.24
N GLN A 86 20.00 16.39 -1.07
CA GLN A 86 21.05 16.11 -2.03
C GLN A 86 21.16 17.23 -3.06
N LEU A 87 20.06 17.67 -3.66
CA LEU A 87 20.06 18.77 -4.62
C LEU A 87 20.54 20.09 -3.98
N ALA A 88 20.03 20.41 -2.80
CA ALA A 88 20.45 21.60 -2.07
C ALA A 88 21.96 21.60 -1.79
N SER A 89 22.52 20.46 -1.40
CA SER A 89 23.96 20.28 -1.21
C SER A 89 24.76 20.39 -2.52
N GLU A 90 24.27 19.80 -3.62
CA GLU A 90 24.92 19.82 -4.94
C GLU A 90 24.98 21.24 -5.54
N TYR A 91 23.98 22.07 -5.22
CA TYR A 91 23.87 23.45 -5.75
C TYR A 91 24.21 24.54 -4.73
N GLY A 92 24.62 24.16 -3.51
CA GLY A 92 25.02 25.11 -2.47
C GLY A 92 23.86 26.00 -1.97
N ILE A 93 22.63 25.45 -1.98
CA ILE A 93 21.42 26.19 -1.59
C ILE A 93 21.09 25.88 -0.12
N GLU A 94 20.97 26.92 0.69
CA GLU A 94 20.52 26.78 2.07
C GLU A 94 19.01 26.51 2.11
N MET A 95 18.63 25.48 2.83
CA MET A 95 17.24 25.05 2.96
C MET A 95 16.68 25.40 4.34
N GLU A 96 15.60 26.16 4.35
CA GLU A 96 14.85 26.40 5.59
C GLU A 96 14.05 25.14 5.96
N GLU A 97 14.41 24.55 7.08
CA GLU A 97 13.66 23.42 7.65
C GLU A 97 12.40 23.94 8.37
N ASN A 98 11.32 23.21 8.19
CA ASN A 98 10.07 23.50 8.92
C ASN A 98 10.22 23.05 10.38
N ARG A 99 10.69 23.96 11.23
CA ARG A 99 11.06 23.68 12.63
C ARG A 99 9.90 23.16 13.47
N GLY A 100 8.66 23.50 13.14
CA GLY A 100 7.48 23.05 13.90
C GLY A 100 7.09 21.58 13.69
N TYR A 101 7.25 21.01 12.46
CA TYR A 101 6.84 19.63 12.17
C TYR A 101 7.97 18.61 12.40
N GLY A 102 9.23 19.05 12.34
CA GLY A 102 10.40 18.19 12.56
C GLY A 102 10.71 17.95 14.03
N GLU A 103 10.55 18.96 14.87
CA GLU A 103 10.73 18.86 16.33
C GLU A 103 9.66 17.97 16.97
N ASP A 104 8.41 18.02 16.47
CA ASP A 104 7.32 17.16 16.92
C ASP A 104 7.57 15.67 16.63
N LEU A 105 8.23 15.31 15.53
CA LEU A 105 8.53 13.91 15.22
C LEU A 105 9.81 13.40 15.92
N GLU A 106 10.78 14.25 16.19
CA GLU A 106 12.04 13.85 16.81
C GLU A 106 11.84 13.33 18.23
N ILE A 107 10.89 13.87 18.98
CA ILE A 107 10.55 13.35 20.31
C ILE A 107 10.10 11.88 20.25
N TYR A 108 9.29 11.49 19.26
CA TYR A 108 8.82 10.11 19.11
C TYR A 108 9.96 9.15 18.75
N TYR A 109 10.88 9.59 17.87
CA TYR A 109 12.07 8.80 17.55
C TYR A 109 13.00 8.65 18.77
N ASN A 110 13.15 9.68 19.57
CA ASN A 110 13.96 9.64 20.80
C ASN A 110 13.33 8.72 21.85
N ILE A 111 12.02 8.79 22.05
CA ILE A 111 11.27 7.88 22.92
C ILE A 111 11.47 6.42 22.48
N ASN A 112 11.25 6.13 21.20
CA ASN A 112 11.41 4.77 20.67
C ASN A 112 12.85 4.27 20.77
N ARG A 113 13.85 5.13 20.51
CA ARG A 113 15.27 4.80 20.67
C ARG A 113 15.60 4.45 22.13
N ASP A 114 15.14 5.27 23.07
CA ASP A 114 15.43 5.06 24.48
C ASP A 114 14.70 3.84 25.06
N ALA A 115 13.48 3.57 24.59
CA ALA A 115 12.77 2.33 24.90
C ALA A 115 13.49 1.10 24.31
N ALA A 116 13.99 1.18 23.07
CA ALA A 116 14.76 0.10 22.47
C ALA A 116 16.05 -0.20 23.27
N LEU A 117 16.75 0.84 23.72
CA LEU A 117 17.93 0.69 24.58
C LEU A 117 17.59 0.08 25.94
N PHE A 118 16.46 0.47 26.54
CA PHE A 118 15.97 -0.10 27.79
C PHE A 118 15.69 -1.60 27.63
N PHE A 119 14.91 -1.99 26.64
CA PHE A 119 14.60 -3.39 26.36
C PHE A 119 15.85 -4.22 25.99
N TYR A 120 16.78 -3.63 25.22
CA TYR A 120 18.03 -4.29 24.86
C TYR A 120 18.90 -4.53 26.09
N LYS A 121 19.01 -3.55 26.99
CA LYS A 121 19.73 -3.68 28.24
C LYS A 121 19.15 -4.81 29.11
N ALA A 122 17.83 -4.81 29.33
CA ALA A 122 17.13 -5.87 30.05
C ALA A 122 17.33 -7.26 29.40
N PHE A 123 17.46 -7.34 28.08
CA PHE A 123 17.73 -8.58 27.36
C PHE A 123 19.16 -9.08 27.54
N THR A 124 20.14 -8.18 27.65
CA THR A 124 21.58 -8.52 27.79
C THR A 124 21.99 -8.74 29.24
N GLU A 125 21.18 -8.33 30.19
CA GLU A 125 21.41 -8.59 31.61
C GLU A 125 21.25 -10.08 31.94
N LYS A 126 21.94 -10.53 33.04
CA LYS A 126 22.06 -11.96 33.38
C LYS A 126 20.70 -12.64 33.58
N ALA A 127 20.58 -13.85 33.03
CA ALA A 127 19.55 -14.85 33.36
C ALA A 127 18.08 -14.39 33.18
N ASN A 128 17.77 -13.65 32.07
CA ASN A 128 16.39 -13.28 31.78
C ASN A 128 15.63 -14.32 30.93
N LYS A 129 14.30 -14.32 31.05
CA LYS A 129 13.41 -15.25 30.34
C LYS A 129 13.45 -15.03 28.80
N GLY A 130 13.61 -13.77 28.36
CA GLY A 130 13.67 -13.42 26.95
C GLY A 130 14.90 -14.00 26.25
N TYR A 131 16.08 -13.86 26.83
CA TYR A 131 17.30 -14.46 26.29
C TYR A 131 17.22 -15.99 26.28
N SER A 132 16.72 -16.59 27.35
CA SER A 132 16.52 -18.04 27.46
C SER A 132 15.56 -18.57 26.40
N TYR A 133 14.48 -17.80 26.11
CA TYR A 133 13.54 -18.11 25.03
C TYR A 133 14.24 -18.10 23.65
N MET A 134 14.95 -17.04 23.30
CA MET A 134 15.64 -16.92 22.01
C MET A 134 16.76 -17.95 21.86
N LYS A 135 17.46 -18.29 22.93
CA LYS A 135 18.47 -19.37 22.95
C LYS A 135 17.85 -20.72 22.65
N ARG A 136 16.68 -21.06 23.26
CA ARG A 136 15.94 -22.30 22.94
C ARG A 136 15.46 -22.33 21.47
N ARG A 137 15.16 -21.17 20.89
CA ARG A 137 14.84 -21.04 19.45
C ARG A 137 16.08 -21.16 18.55
N GLY A 138 17.28 -21.30 19.12
CA GLY A 138 18.52 -21.51 18.37
C GLY A 138 19.09 -20.24 17.73
N ILE A 139 18.68 -19.05 18.18
CA ILE A 139 19.16 -17.79 17.60
C ILE A 139 20.48 -17.40 18.26
N ARG A 140 21.52 -17.15 17.42
CA ARG A 140 22.89 -16.83 17.86
C ARG A 140 22.99 -15.39 18.40
N PRO A 141 23.88 -15.13 19.38
CA PRO A 141 24.04 -13.82 20.01
C PRO A 141 24.32 -12.67 19.04
N GLU A 142 25.14 -12.91 17.99
CA GLU A 142 25.44 -11.89 16.99
C GLU A 142 24.21 -11.48 16.17
N ILE A 143 23.27 -12.38 15.94
CA ILE A 143 22.01 -12.10 15.26
C ILE A 143 21.07 -11.32 16.18
N LEU A 144 20.95 -11.74 17.45
CA LEU A 144 20.18 -11.02 18.45
C LEU A 144 20.63 -9.56 18.57
N LYS A 145 21.94 -9.33 18.61
CA LYS A 145 22.53 -7.99 18.61
C LYS A 145 22.23 -7.22 17.33
N LYS A 146 22.34 -7.88 16.17
CA LYS A 146 22.14 -7.24 14.86
C LYS A 146 20.70 -6.75 14.67
N PHE A 147 19.73 -7.51 15.15
CA PHE A 147 18.31 -7.13 15.12
C PHE A 147 17.89 -6.27 16.31
N GLY A 148 18.78 -6.02 17.28
CA GLY A 148 18.49 -5.22 18.47
C GLY A 148 17.43 -5.83 19.37
N ILE A 149 17.38 -7.16 19.45
CA ILE A 149 16.34 -7.88 20.22
C ILE A 149 16.38 -7.47 21.68
N GLY A 150 15.20 -7.17 22.23
CA GLY A 150 15.00 -6.73 23.59
C GLY A 150 14.15 -7.68 24.43
N TYR A 151 13.99 -7.33 25.70
CA TYR A 151 13.11 -8.01 26.62
C TYR A 151 12.33 -7.01 27.47
N ALA A 152 11.02 -7.13 27.49
CA ALA A 152 10.14 -6.49 28.45
C ALA A 152 9.85 -7.49 29.57
N ASP A 153 10.25 -7.15 30.80
CA ASP A 153 10.03 -7.97 31.96
C ASP A 153 8.54 -8.06 32.36
N GLU A 154 8.25 -8.70 33.50
CA GLU A 154 6.89 -8.88 34.03
C GLU A 154 6.37 -7.64 34.77
N SER A 155 7.21 -6.62 34.96
CA SER A 155 6.82 -5.39 35.66
C SER A 155 5.71 -4.65 34.92
N TRP A 156 4.85 -3.97 35.69
CA TRP A 156 3.74 -3.22 35.13
C TRP A 156 4.12 -1.82 34.67
N ASN A 157 5.23 -1.25 35.13
CA ASN A 157 5.56 0.17 34.96
C ASN A 157 7.06 0.47 34.85
N SER A 158 7.92 -0.52 34.67
CA SER A 158 9.38 -0.31 34.64
C SER A 158 9.85 0.56 33.50
N LEU A 159 9.27 0.40 32.29
CA LEU A 159 9.56 1.27 31.14
C LEU A 159 8.94 2.66 31.34
N TYR A 160 7.70 2.73 31.81
CA TYR A 160 7.03 3.99 32.10
C TYR A 160 7.84 4.85 33.06
N GLU A 161 8.28 4.28 34.21
CA GLU A 161 9.11 4.98 35.16
C GLU A 161 10.45 5.42 34.56
N HIS A 162 11.11 4.54 33.79
CA HIS A 162 12.36 4.88 33.15
C HIS A 162 12.22 6.05 32.15
N LEU A 163 11.19 6.07 31.33
CA LEU A 163 11.00 7.11 30.32
C LEU A 163 10.53 8.44 30.94
N THR A 164 9.68 8.39 31.98
CA THR A 164 9.27 9.60 32.72
C THR A 164 10.42 10.22 33.51
N GLN A 165 11.31 9.42 34.10
CA GLN A 165 12.54 9.91 34.74
C GLN A 165 13.49 10.61 33.74
N LYS A 166 13.43 10.26 32.46
CA LYS A 166 14.14 10.96 31.37
C LYS A 166 13.44 12.25 30.91
N GLY A 167 12.29 12.58 31.47
CA GLY A 167 11.55 13.80 31.16
C GLY A 167 10.60 13.70 29.98
N TYR A 168 10.31 12.51 29.46
CA TYR A 168 9.35 12.36 28.38
C TYR A 168 7.90 12.53 28.88
N PRO A 169 7.06 13.35 28.18
CA PRO A 169 5.66 13.53 28.51
C PRO A 169 4.85 12.23 28.34
N VAL A 170 3.95 11.95 29.28
CA VAL A 170 3.17 10.70 29.32
C VAL A 170 2.25 10.54 28.11
N ASP A 171 1.64 11.63 27.65
CA ASP A 171 0.82 11.64 26.45
C ASP A 171 1.61 11.13 25.22
N LYS A 172 2.88 11.50 25.08
CA LYS A 172 3.74 11.02 24.00
C LYS A 172 4.08 9.54 24.14
N LEU A 173 4.21 9.02 25.37
CA LEU A 173 4.42 7.59 25.61
C LEU A 173 3.19 6.76 25.23
N ILE A 174 1.99 7.31 25.44
CA ILE A 174 0.72 6.70 25.01
C ILE A 174 0.58 6.76 23.47
N GLU A 175 0.87 7.90 22.85
CA GLU A 175 0.79 8.08 21.41
C GLU A 175 1.69 7.09 20.62
N VAL A 176 2.88 6.77 21.11
CA VAL A 176 3.75 5.72 20.51
C VAL A 176 3.35 4.29 20.91
N GLY A 177 2.40 4.15 21.82
CA GLY A 177 1.91 2.86 22.27
C GLY A 177 2.91 2.04 23.10
N LEU A 178 3.74 2.68 23.87
CA LEU A 178 4.61 2.05 24.86
C LEU A 178 3.94 1.94 26.23
N VAL A 179 3.09 2.91 26.55
CA VAL A 179 2.33 3.00 27.79
C VAL A 179 0.84 2.99 27.48
N SER A 180 0.05 2.41 28.34
CA SER A 180 -1.40 2.42 28.31
C SER A 180 -1.93 3.03 29.62
N GLU A 181 -3.13 3.61 29.57
CA GLU A 181 -3.84 4.13 30.72
C GLU A 181 -5.11 3.33 31.00
N SER A 182 -5.36 3.03 32.26
CA SER A 182 -6.64 2.48 32.70
C SER A 182 -6.97 2.98 34.11
N LYS A 183 -8.16 3.56 34.29
CA LYS A 183 -8.66 4.06 35.60
C LYS A 183 -7.66 5.00 36.28
N GLY A 184 -7.03 5.90 35.51
CA GLY A 184 -6.04 6.87 36.01
C GLY A 184 -4.68 6.28 36.39
N ARG A 185 -4.39 5.03 35.99
CA ARG A 185 -3.09 4.39 36.21
C ARG A 185 -2.40 4.12 34.88
N TYR A 186 -1.11 4.42 34.83
CA TYR A 186 -0.26 4.18 33.67
C TYR A 186 0.49 2.87 33.84
N TYR A 187 0.58 2.08 32.77
CA TYR A 187 1.28 0.79 32.75
C TYR A 187 1.91 0.49 31.40
N ASP A 188 2.96 -0.32 31.41
CA ASP A 188 3.69 -0.72 30.23
C ASP A 188 2.82 -1.60 29.33
N LYS A 189 2.77 -1.29 28.04
CA LYS A 189 2.03 -2.08 27.07
C LYS A 189 2.66 -3.44 26.79
N PHE A 190 3.98 -3.49 26.76
CA PHE A 190 4.73 -4.73 26.56
C PHE A 190 5.21 -5.25 27.92
N ARG A 191 4.79 -6.45 28.30
CA ARG A 191 5.18 -7.14 29.54
C ARG A 191 5.37 -8.62 29.25
N ASN A 192 6.37 -9.23 29.86
CA ASN A 192 6.75 -10.64 29.69
C ASN A 192 6.90 -11.04 28.21
N ARG A 193 7.60 -10.21 27.42
CA ARG A 193 7.71 -10.40 25.97
C ARG A 193 9.15 -10.22 25.48
N VAL A 194 9.52 -11.05 24.50
CA VAL A 194 10.66 -10.74 23.64
C VAL A 194 10.27 -9.60 22.72
N ILE A 195 11.12 -8.57 22.64
CA ILE A 195 10.85 -7.35 21.88
C ILE A 195 11.68 -7.31 20.60
N PHE A 196 11.00 -7.02 19.51
CA PHE A 196 11.53 -6.85 18.15
C PHE A 196 11.39 -5.39 17.74
N PRO A 197 12.49 -4.59 17.78
CA PRO A 197 12.41 -3.21 17.30
C PRO A 197 12.11 -3.18 15.81
N ILE A 198 11.16 -2.36 15.42
CA ILE A 198 10.84 -2.09 14.02
C ILE A 198 11.65 -0.86 13.63
N ILE A 199 12.57 -1.05 12.66
CA ILE A 199 13.53 -0.03 12.25
C ILE A 199 13.27 0.32 10.79
N ASN A 200 13.08 1.61 10.50
CA ASN A 200 12.88 2.07 9.14
C ASN A 200 14.20 2.08 8.33
N THR A 201 14.12 2.38 7.05
CA THR A 201 15.27 2.41 6.14
C THR A 201 16.29 3.50 6.47
N ALA A 202 15.90 4.53 7.25
CA ALA A 202 16.81 5.55 7.79
C ALA A 202 17.51 5.12 9.10
N GLY A 203 17.26 3.90 9.61
CA GLY A 203 17.86 3.39 10.82
C GLY A 203 17.21 3.87 12.12
N LYS A 204 16.07 4.56 12.05
CA LYS A 204 15.33 5.03 13.24
C LYS A 204 14.34 3.95 13.71
N VAL A 205 14.27 3.73 15.03
CA VAL A 205 13.25 2.85 15.63
C VAL A 205 11.89 3.56 15.56
N ILE A 206 10.92 2.93 14.93
CA ILE A 206 9.59 3.51 14.68
C ILE A 206 8.49 2.84 15.51
N GLY A 207 8.74 1.63 16.04
CA GLY A 207 7.80 0.87 16.83
C GLY A 207 8.40 -0.46 17.26
N PHE A 208 7.56 -1.34 17.81
CA PHE A 208 7.97 -2.61 18.38
C PHE A 208 6.96 -3.72 18.07
N GLY A 209 7.47 -4.93 17.88
CA GLY A 209 6.74 -6.17 18.03
C GLY A 209 7.10 -6.85 19.33
N GLY A 210 6.16 -7.48 20.02
CA GLY A 210 6.39 -8.21 21.25
C GLY A 210 5.84 -9.62 21.19
N ARG A 211 6.67 -10.64 21.32
CA ARG A 211 6.25 -12.04 21.41
C ARG A 211 6.11 -12.50 22.86
N ALA A 212 4.95 -12.99 23.21
CA ALA A 212 4.70 -13.60 24.52
C ALA A 212 5.66 -14.78 24.77
N ILE A 213 6.25 -14.82 25.98
CA ILE A 213 7.15 -15.90 26.41
C ILE A 213 6.34 -17.05 26.98
N ASP A 214 5.30 -16.72 27.74
CA ASP A 214 4.35 -17.69 28.26
C ASP A 214 3.26 -17.96 27.23
N PRO A 215 2.93 -19.25 26.95
CA PRO A 215 1.84 -19.60 26.03
C PRO A 215 0.46 -19.11 26.48
N SER A 216 0.25 -18.85 27.77
CA SER A 216 -1.00 -18.31 28.33
C SER A 216 -1.18 -16.81 28.05
N ASP A 217 -0.10 -16.08 27.74
CA ASP A 217 -0.14 -14.64 27.47
C ASP A 217 -0.72 -14.37 26.07
N ASN A 218 -1.90 -13.78 26.00
CA ASN A 218 -2.54 -13.36 24.76
C ASN A 218 -2.45 -11.84 24.53
N PRO A 219 -2.31 -11.40 23.27
CA PRO A 219 -2.07 -12.17 22.06
C PRO A 219 -0.63 -12.71 21.98
N LYS A 220 -0.41 -13.80 21.23
CA LYS A 220 0.93 -14.41 20.99
C LYS A 220 1.94 -13.38 20.46
N TYR A 221 1.51 -12.52 19.53
CA TYR A 221 2.26 -11.35 19.07
C TYR A 221 1.46 -10.08 19.31
N LEU A 222 2.12 -9.08 19.82
CA LEU A 222 1.58 -7.74 20.08
C LEU A 222 2.46 -6.72 19.33
N ASN A 223 1.87 -5.89 18.51
CA ASN A 223 2.58 -4.82 17.82
C ASN A 223 2.24 -3.45 18.40
N SER A 224 3.16 -2.48 18.24
CA SER A 224 2.83 -1.07 18.45
C SER A 224 1.58 -0.69 17.63
N PRO A 225 0.72 0.20 18.15
CA PRO A 225 -0.36 0.79 17.37
C PRO A 225 0.21 1.70 16.27
N GLU A 226 -0.65 2.16 15.38
CA GLU A 226 -0.31 3.24 14.45
C GLU A 226 0.07 4.49 15.26
N SER A 227 1.06 5.25 14.76
CA SER A 227 1.51 6.49 15.41
C SER A 227 2.02 7.48 14.37
N LYS A 228 2.40 8.68 14.80
CA LYS A 228 2.99 9.70 13.91
C LYS A 228 4.25 9.23 13.17
N VAL A 229 4.98 8.26 13.74
CA VAL A 229 6.22 7.72 13.16
C VAL A 229 6.12 6.28 12.68
N PHE A 230 5.02 5.59 12.95
CA PHE A 230 4.82 4.19 12.59
C PHE A 230 3.47 3.94 11.94
N ARG A 231 3.49 3.40 10.73
CA ARG A 231 2.33 2.87 10.01
C ARG A 231 2.67 1.48 9.48
N LYS A 232 1.99 0.44 9.98
CA LYS A 232 2.25 -0.97 9.60
C LYS A 232 2.17 -1.16 8.10
N LYS A 233 1.14 -0.59 7.48
CA LYS A 233 0.89 -0.69 6.04
C LYS A 233 1.99 -0.11 5.14
N ASN A 234 2.90 0.71 5.70
CA ASN A 234 3.95 1.39 4.95
C ASN A 234 5.35 0.83 5.25
N ASN A 235 5.47 -0.18 6.11
CA ASN A 235 6.75 -0.69 6.59
C ASN A 235 6.84 -2.20 6.45
N LEU A 236 8.08 -2.69 6.31
CA LEU A 236 8.42 -4.11 6.29
C LEU A 236 9.52 -4.37 7.33
N TYR A 237 9.35 -5.42 8.14
CA TYR A 237 10.35 -5.81 9.11
C TYR A 237 11.61 -6.34 8.44
N GLY A 238 12.76 -5.94 8.91
CA GLY A 238 14.06 -6.39 8.41
C GLY A 238 14.55 -5.67 7.16
N LEU A 239 13.76 -4.81 6.51
CA LEU A 239 14.14 -4.13 5.27
C LEU A 239 15.40 -3.27 5.43
N ASN A 240 15.60 -2.63 6.57
CA ASN A 240 16.81 -1.87 6.90
C ASN A 240 18.10 -2.70 6.80
N LEU A 241 18.03 -4.00 7.14
CA LEU A 241 19.16 -4.94 7.07
C LEU A 241 19.26 -5.63 5.71
N SER A 242 18.13 -5.86 5.05
CA SER A 242 18.02 -6.69 3.84
C SER A 242 18.28 -5.92 2.54
N ARG A 243 18.08 -4.60 2.52
CA ARG A 243 18.12 -3.77 1.30
C ARG A 243 19.39 -3.94 0.44
N ALA A 244 20.55 -4.03 1.10
CA ALA A 244 21.82 -4.22 0.37
C ALA A 244 21.91 -5.61 -0.29
N SER A 245 21.38 -6.64 0.38
CA SER A 245 21.30 -8.00 -0.12
C SER A 245 20.27 -8.14 -1.23
N VAL A 246 19.14 -7.44 -1.15
CA VAL A 246 18.12 -7.37 -2.21
C VAL A 246 18.74 -6.83 -3.50
N GLY A 247 19.49 -5.73 -3.43
CA GLY A 247 20.18 -5.17 -4.60
C GLY A 247 21.21 -6.12 -5.22
N LYS A 248 21.88 -6.96 -4.41
CA LYS A 248 22.86 -7.94 -4.86
C LYS A 248 22.23 -9.19 -5.47
N GLU A 249 21.22 -9.75 -4.79
CA GLU A 249 20.54 -10.99 -5.20
C GLU A 249 19.51 -10.72 -6.33
N GLY A 250 19.05 -9.48 -6.49
CA GLY A 250 18.08 -9.07 -7.51
C GLY A 250 16.63 -9.39 -7.17
N PHE A 251 16.35 -10.01 -6.04
CA PHE A 251 15.01 -10.34 -5.57
C PHE A 251 14.87 -10.21 -4.05
N ILE A 252 13.63 -10.10 -3.57
CA ILE A 252 13.29 -10.07 -2.15
C ILE A 252 12.48 -11.31 -1.77
N ILE A 253 12.71 -11.82 -0.57
CA ILE A 253 11.89 -12.89 0.02
C ILE A 253 10.98 -12.25 1.05
N LEU A 254 9.67 -12.45 0.89
CA LEU A 254 8.63 -11.95 1.78
C LEU A 254 8.07 -13.11 2.60
N VAL A 255 8.17 -12.99 3.93
CA VAL A 255 7.64 -13.95 4.92
C VAL A 255 6.58 -13.27 5.80
N GLU A 256 5.92 -14.03 6.69
CA GLU A 256 4.85 -13.49 7.54
C GLU A 256 5.39 -12.83 8.81
N GLY A 257 6.41 -13.38 9.45
CA GLY A 257 6.75 -13.08 10.82
C GLY A 257 8.18 -12.65 11.12
N TYR A 258 8.35 -12.12 12.34
CA TYR A 258 9.65 -11.71 12.87
C TYR A 258 10.63 -12.87 12.95
N MET A 259 10.16 -14.03 13.41
CA MET A 259 11.02 -15.19 13.62
C MET A 259 11.51 -15.78 12.30
N ASP A 260 10.62 -15.84 11.29
CA ASP A 260 11.00 -16.32 9.95
C ASP A 260 12.09 -15.45 9.35
N THR A 261 11.94 -14.12 9.43
CA THR A 261 12.97 -13.17 9.00
C THR A 261 14.30 -13.41 9.70
N ILE A 262 14.29 -13.53 11.03
CA ILE A 262 15.51 -13.68 11.83
C ILE A 262 16.20 -15.01 11.55
N SER A 263 15.43 -16.10 11.47
CA SER A 263 15.97 -17.44 11.24
C SER A 263 16.52 -17.60 9.83
N LEU A 264 15.82 -17.11 8.81
CA LEU A 264 16.33 -17.08 7.44
C LEU A 264 17.58 -16.22 7.33
N TYR A 265 17.57 -15.04 7.95
CA TYR A 265 18.74 -14.16 7.97
C TYR A 265 19.94 -14.83 8.63
N GLN A 266 19.73 -15.51 9.76
CA GLN A 266 20.75 -16.32 10.45
C GLN A 266 21.27 -17.46 9.56
N GLY A 267 20.40 -18.10 8.78
CA GLY A 267 20.74 -19.14 7.83
C GLY A 267 21.48 -18.62 6.59
N GLY A 268 21.71 -17.31 6.48
CA GLY A 268 22.44 -16.69 5.37
C GLY A 268 21.55 -16.32 4.17
N ILE A 269 20.23 -16.31 4.36
CA ILE A 269 19.24 -15.78 3.42
C ILE A 269 18.95 -14.34 3.87
N THR A 270 19.76 -13.38 3.39
CA THR A 270 19.79 -12.02 3.95
C THR A 270 18.93 -11.01 3.20
N ASN A 271 18.32 -11.40 2.07
CA ASN A 271 17.36 -10.61 1.29
C ASN A 271 15.90 -10.88 1.70
N VAL A 272 15.65 -11.07 2.97
CA VAL A 272 14.35 -11.44 3.56
C VAL A 272 13.74 -10.31 4.36
N VAL A 273 12.42 -10.12 4.22
CA VAL A 273 11.61 -9.16 4.98
C VAL A 273 10.27 -9.80 5.38
N ALA A 274 9.60 -9.22 6.40
CA ALA A 274 8.27 -9.66 6.77
C ALA A 274 7.24 -8.53 6.73
N SER A 275 5.96 -8.90 6.51
CA SER A 275 4.81 -8.09 6.85
C SER A 275 4.70 -7.97 8.39
N LEU A 276 4.02 -6.93 8.89
CA LEU A 276 4.00 -6.63 10.33
C LEU A 276 2.74 -7.19 11.02
N GLY A 277 2.43 -8.47 10.76
CA GLY A 277 1.27 -9.14 11.34
C GLY A 277 -0.07 -8.68 10.74
N THR A 278 -0.02 -8.18 9.51
CA THR A 278 -1.18 -7.83 8.68
C THR A 278 -1.03 -8.48 7.32
N ALA A 279 -2.13 -8.66 6.59
CA ALA A 279 -2.05 -9.00 5.17
C ALA A 279 -1.17 -7.97 4.44
N LEU A 280 -0.50 -8.41 3.37
CA LEU A 280 0.29 -7.52 2.51
C LEU A 280 -0.60 -6.41 1.95
N THR A 281 -0.07 -5.20 1.90
CA THR A 281 -0.78 -4.01 1.40
C THR A 281 -0.14 -3.48 0.11
N GLU A 282 -0.90 -2.69 -0.65
CA GLU A 282 -0.40 -2.00 -1.84
C GLU A 282 0.79 -1.08 -1.51
N ASN A 283 0.75 -0.37 -0.37
CA ASN A 283 1.86 0.48 0.06
C ASN A 283 3.15 -0.33 0.32
N GLN A 284 3.02 -1.54 0.86
CA GLN A 284 4.17 -2.44 1.04
C GLN A 284 4.65 -2.99 -0.31
N SER A 285 3.75 -3.26 -1.26
CA SER A 285 4.11 -3.60 -2.65
C SER A 285 4.89 -2.47 -3.31
N HIS A 286 4.38 -1.25 -3.27
CA HIS A 286 5.09 -0.07 -3.76
C HIS A 286 6.45 0.13 -3.07
N LEU A 287 6.55 -0.17 -1.76
CA LEU A 287 7.83 -0.13 -1.05
C LEU A 287 8.82 -1.18 -1.59
N ILE A 288 8.38 -2.42 -1.80
CA ILE A 288 9.21 -3.50 -2.38
C ILE A 288 9.70 -3.10 -3.77
N LYS A 289 8.80 -2.57 -4.60
CA LYS A 289 9.06 -2.17 -6.00
C LYS A 289 10.20 -1.15 -6.15
N ARG A 290 10.48 -0.37 -5.10
CA ARG A 290 11.63 0.56 -5.06
C ARG A 290 12.98 -0.17 -5.04
N TYR A 291 13.02 -1.43 -4.59
CA TYR A 291 14.25 -2.19 -4.39
C TYR A 291 14.44 -3.30 -5.43
N THR A 292 13.36 -3.91 -5.89
CA THR A 292 13.39 -4.99 -6.88
C THR A 292 12.04 -5.14 -7.58
N LYS A 293 12.06 -5.79 -8.75
CA LYS A 293 10.84 -6.24 -9.45
C LYS A 293 10.52 -7.73 -9.22
N ASP A 294 11.42 -8.48 -8.59
CA ASP A 294 11.29 -9.92 -8.33
C ASP A 294 10.99 -10.16 -6.84
N VAL A 295 9.89 -10.85 -6.55
CA VAL A 295 9.44 -11.19 -5.19
C VAL A 295 9.23 -12.69 -5.08
N VAL A 296 9.76 -13.28 -4.02
CA VAL A 296 9.52 -14.68 -3.66
C VAL A 296 8.75 -14.70 -2.34
N LEU A 297 7.52 -15.20 -2.36
CA LEU A 297 6.70 -15.40 -1.16
C LEU A 297 7.08 -16.72 -0.50
N SER A 298 7.19 -16.71 0.82
CA SER A 298 7.43 -17.89 1.65
C SER A 298 6.56 -17.79 2.90
N TYR A 299 5.28 -18.12 2.76
CA TYR A 299 4.27 -18.04 3.80
C TYR A 299 4.01 -19.42 4.41
N ASP A 300 3.31 -19.44 5.53
CA ASP A 300 2.97 -20.67 6.24
C ASP A 300 2.12 -21.61 5.37
N SER A 301 2.25 -22.91 5.56
CA SER A 301 1.56 -23.92 4.75
C SER A 301 0.14 -24.22 5.21
N ASP A 302 -0.36 -23.54 6.24
CA ASP A 302 -1.74 -23.69 6.72
C ASP A 302 -2.76 -22.94 5.82
N SER A 303 -4.04 -23.16 6.05
CA SER A 303 -5.12 -22.57 5.24
C SER A 303 -5.12 -21.03 5.28
N ALA A 304 -4.75 -20.44 6.40
CA ALA A 304 -4.67 -18.98 6.57
C ALA A 304 -3.48 -18.40 5.78
N GLY A 305 -2.30 -19.05 5.86
CA GLY A 305 -1.11 -18.70 5.09
C GLY A 305 -1.32 -18.84 3.58
N ILE A 306 -2.01 -19.91 3.12
CA ILE A 306 -2.36 -20.08 1.70
C ILE A 306 -3.26 -18.93 1.22
N ALA A 307 -4.30 -18.58 1.98
CA ALA A 307 -5.21 -17.50 1.63
C ALA A 307 -4.48 -16.12 1.64
N ALA A 308 -3.58 -15.90 2.60
CA ALA A 308 -2.74 -14.72 2.66
C ALA A 308 -1.76 -14.65 1.48
N ALA A 309 -1.17 -15.79 1.09
CA ALA A 309 -0.27 -15.89 -0.05
C ALA A 309 -0.98 -15.52 -1.36
N LEU A 310 -2.16 -16.08 -1.63
CA LEU A 310 -2.93 -15.78 -2.84
C LEU A 310 -3.26 -14.29 -2.94
N ARG A 311 -3.78 -13.67 -1.87
CA ARG A 311 -4.06 -12.23 -1.84
C ARG A 311 -2.78 -11.40 -2.02
N GLY A 312 -1.71 -11.77 -1.34
CA GLY A 312 -0.41 -11.09 -1.46
C GLY A 312 0.15 -11.17 -2.87
N MET A 313 0.05 -12.32 -3.52
CA MET A 313 0.48 -12.52 -4.91
C MET A 313 -0.33 -11.65 -5.88
N GLU A 314 -1.64 -11.53 -5.71
CA GLU A 314 -2.51 -10.68 -6.53
C GLU A 314 -2.11 -9.20 -6.40
N ILE A 315 -1.90 -8.69 -5.19
CA ILE A 315 -1.47 -7.31 -4.95
C ILE A 315 -0.13 -7.02 -5.64
N LEU A 316 0.85 -7.91 -5.46
CA LEU A 316 2.18 -7.72 -6.05
C LEU A 316 2.15 -7.82 -7.58
N HIS A 317 1.39 -8.77 -8.13
CA HIS A 317 1.24 -8.96 -9.57
C HIS A 317 0.55 -7.77 -10.24
N ASN A 318 -0.54 -7.28 -9.67
CA ASN A 318 -1.27 -6.10 -10.16
C ASN A 318 -0.42 -4.82 -10.12
N ASP A 319 0.52 -4.71 -9.18
CA ASP A 319 1.53 -3.63 -9.15
C ASP A 319 2.68 -3.86 -10.18
N GLY A 320 2.64 -4.92 -10.97
CA GLY A 320 3.62 -5.22 -12.01
C GLY A 320 4.93 -5.83 -11.51
N LEU A 321 4.90 -6.46 -10.34
CA LEU A 321 6.02 -7.23 -9.81
C LEU A 321 5.97 -8.67 -10.31
N LYS A 322 7.13 -9.26 -10.56
CA LYS A 322 7.26 -10.67 -10.87
C LYS A 322 7.23 -11.48 -9.59
N VAL A 323 6.16 -12.25 -9.41
CA VAL A 323 5.88 -12.96 -8.16
C VAL A 323 6.08 -14.46 -8.33
N ARG A 324 6.82 -15.03 -7.41
CA ARG A 324 6.98 -16.48 -7.25
C ARG A 324 6.66 -16.88 -5.83
N ILE A 325 6.29 -18.13 -5.60
CA ILE A 325 5.99 -18.65 -4.28
C ILE A 325 6.70 -19.97 -4.01
N ILE A 326 7.23 -20.11 -2.82
CA ILE A 326 7.79 -21.35 -2.32
C ILE A 326 6.66 -22.21 -1.74
N LYS A 327 6.58 -23.45 -2.20
CA LYS A 327 5.77 -24.47 -1.51
C LYS A 327 6.64 -25.15 -0.46
N ILE A 328 6.38 -24.86 0.82
CA ILE A 328 7.12 -25.47 1.92
C ILE A 328 6.69 -26.93 2.03
N SER A 329 7.67 -27.83 1.86
CA SER A 329 7.53 -29.28 2.09
C SER A 329 8.64 -29.66 3.06
N GLY A 330 8.31 -30.25 4.21
CA GLY A 330 9.30 -30.64 5.24
C GLY A 330 9.35 -29.76 6.48
N GLY A 331 8.47 -28.73 6.57
CA GLY A 331 8.29 -27.86 7.72
C GLY A 331 6.94 -27.16 7.68
N LYS A 332 6.50 -26.59 8.80
CA LYS A 332 5.23 -25.82 8.85
C LYS A 332 5.42 -24.37 8.39
N ASP A 333 6.59 -23.83 8.67
CA ASP A 333 6.95 -22.43 8.42
C ASP A 333 8.42 -22.31 7.97
N PRO A 334 8.82 -21.14 7.43
CA PRO A 334 10.21 -20.89 7.00
C PRO A 334 11.25 -21.02 8.12
N ASP A 335 10.90 -20.69 9.38
CA ASP A 335 11.78 -20.83 10.55
C ASP A 335 12.12 -22.31 10.80
N GLU A 336 11.11 -23.18 10.79
CA GLU A 336 11.32 -24.62 10.98
C GLU A 336 12.15 -25.22 9.84
N LEU A 337 11.86 -24.87 8.61
CA LEU A 337 12.55 -25.38 7.43
C LEU A 337 14.05 -25.04 7.46
N ILE A 338 14.40 -23.77 7.65
CA ILE A 338 15.81 -23.33 7.62
C ILE A 338 16.61 -23.93 8.79
N ARG A 339 15.97 -24.17 9.94
CA ARG A 339 16.62 -24.80 11.10
C ARG A 339 16.87 -26.28 10.89
N ASN A 340 15.94 -26.98 10.28
CA ASN A 340 16.01 -28.44 10.11
C ASN A 340 16.84 -28.84 8.87
N GLU A 341 16.64 -28.16 7.76
CA GLU A 341 17.20 -28.56 6.45
C GLU A 341 18.35 -27.64 5.96
N GLY A 342 18.49 -26.45 6.55
CA GLY A 342 19.58 -25.54 6.29
C GLY A 342 19.42 -24.69 5.02
N ARG A 343 20.47 -23.90 4.73
CA ARG A 343 20.47 -22.88 3.68
C ARG A 343 20.27 -23.44 2.27
N ASP A 344 20.95 -24.53 1.96
CA ASP A 344 20.99 -25.07 0.59
C ASP A 344 19.63 -25.69 0.21
N ALA A 345 18.94 -26.32 1.16
CA ALA A 345 17.58 -26.79 0.97
C ALA A 345 16.63 -25.62 0.69
N PHE A 346 16.70 -24.54 1.49
CA PHE A 346 15.89 -23.36 1.28
C PHE A 346 16.16 -22.70 -0.09
N ARG A 347 17.44 -22.58 -0.49
CA ARG A 347 17.81 -22.04 -1.82
C ARG A 347 17.23 -22.86 -2.97
N LYS A 348 17.27 -24.19 -2.88
CA LYS A 348 16.63 -25.06 -3.88
C LYS A 348 15.13 -24.80 -4.01
N LEU A 349 14.44 -24.53 -2.89
CA LEU A 349 13.03 -24.15 -2.94
C LEU A 349 12.82 -22.80 -3.62
N VAL A 350 13.71 -21.82 -3.38
CA VAL A 350 13.66 -20.52 -4.08
C VAL A 350 13.86 -20.69 -5.59
N GLU A 351 14.79 -21.55 -6.00
CA GLU A 351 15.05 -21.85 -7.41
C GLU A 351 13.85 -22.53 -8.08
N ASN A 352 13.15 -23.41 -7.35
CA ASN A 352 11.97 -24.13 -7.81
C ASN A 352 10.64 -23.44 -7.46
N ALA A 353 10.68 -22.18 -7.03
CA ALA A 353 9.50 -21.42 -6.67
C ALA A 353 8.54 -21.27 -7.87
N LEU A 354 7.27 -21.55 -7.63
CA LEU A 354 6.22 -21.52 -8.65
C LEU A 354 5.89 -20.07 -9.04
N SER A 355 5.57 -19.86 -10.32
CA SER A 355 4.99 -18.59 -10.77
C SER A 355 3.60 -18.37 -10.16
N PHE A 356 3.11 -17.13 -10.18
CA PHE A 356 1.76 -16.78 -9.72
C PHE A 356 0.69 -17.67 -10.37
N GLY A 357 0.69 -17.77 -11.69
CA GLY A 357 -0.30 -18.56 -12.41
C GLY A 357 -0.19 -20.05 -12.11
N ASP A 358 1.03 -20.62 -12.03
CA ASP A 358 1.23 -22.02 -11.70
C ASP A 358 0.73 -22.36 -10.29
N TYR A 359 0.99 -21.51 -9.32
CA TYR A 359 0.51 -21.72 -7.97
C TYR A 359 -1.02 -21.64 -7.89
N LYS A 360 -1.63 -20.64 -8.55
CA LYS A 360 -3.07 -20.46 -8.58
C LYS A 360 -3.79 -21.64 -9.23
N LEU A 361 -3.26 -22.10 -10.38
CA LEU A 361 -3.79 -23.30 -11.05
C LEU A 361 -3.68 -24.56 -10.17
N ASN A 362 -2.54 -24.77 -9.51
CA ASN A 362 -2.37 -25.91 -8.61
C ASN A 362 -3.30 -25.84 -7.41
N TYR A 363 -3.54 -24.64 -6.87
CA TYR A 363 -4.48 -24.42 -5.78
C TYR A 363 -5.91 -24.72 -6.21
N ILE A 364 -6.36 -24.22 -7.37
CA ILE A 364 -7.71 -24.52 -7.90
C ILE A 364 -7.86 -26.03 -8.08
N LYS A 365 -6.93 -26.69 -8.78
CA LYS A 365 -6.97 -28.14 -9.00
C LYS A 365 -7.05 -28.95 -7.71
N SER A 366 -6.45 -28.48 -6.63
CA SER A 366 -6.46 -29.18 -5.34
C SER A 366 -7.80 -29.20 -4.63
N LYS A 367 -8.77 -28.37 -5.04
CA LYS A 367 -10.12 -28.31 -4.48
C LYS A 367 -11.06 -29.36 -5.09
N TYR A 368 -10.71 -29.92 -6.24
CA TYR A 368 -11.60 -30.74 -7.05
C TYR A 368 -11.08 -32.15 -7.23
N ASN A 369 -12.02 -33.10 -7.32
CA ASN A 369 -11.71 -34.47 -7.70
C ASN A 369 -11.64 -34.60 -9.23
N LEU A 370 -10.45 -34.54 -9.78
CA LEU A 370 -10.23 -34.57 -11.24
C LEU A 370 -10.56 -35.89 -11.93
N ASN A 371 -10.86 -36.97 -11.15
CA ASN A 371 -11.31 -38.25 -11.67
C ASN A 371 -12.83 -38.32 -11.88
N ASP A 372 -13.56 -37.35 -11.36
CA ASP A 372 -14.98 -37.14 -11.53
C ASP A 372 -15.24 -36.10 -12.60
N ASP A 373 -16.07 -36.41 -13.60
CA ASP A 373 -16.26 -35.51 -14.74
C ASP A 373 -16.96 -34.21 -14.37
N ASP A 374 -17.97 -34.25 -13.48
CA ASP A 374 -18.69 -33.05 -13.05
C ASP A 374 -17.76 -32.12 -12.25
N SER A 375 -17.01 -32.69 -11.29
CA SER A 375 -16.00 -31.95 -10.51
C SER A 375 -14.88 -31.40 -11.39
N ARG A 376 -14.46 -32.12 -12.43
CA ARG A 376 -13.48 -31.65 -13.40
C ARG A 376 -14.00 -30.48 -14.25
N ILE A 377 -15.28 -30.51 -14.63
CA ILE A 377 -15.92 -29.38 -15.35
C ILE A 377 -15.94 -28.14 -14.46
N GLU A 378 -16.32 -28.24 -13.19
CA GLU A 378 -16.30 -27.12 -12.24
C GLU A 378 -14.87 -26.56 -12.06
N CYS A 379 -13.88 -27.43 -11.94
CA CYS A 379 -12.46 -27.03 -11.90
C CYS A 379 -12.05 -26.22 -13.13
N ILE A 380 -12.45 -26.68 -14.33
CA ILE A 380 -12.13 -26.00 -15.59
C ILE A 380 -12.79 -24.62 -15.65
N LYS A 381 -14.01 -24.47 -15.18
CA LYS A 381 -14.73 -23.19 -15.11
C LYS A 381 -14.03 -22.22 -14.14
N GLU A 382 -13.65 -22.65 -12.92
CA GLU A 382 -12.90 -21.80 -11.99
C GLU A 382 -11.53 -21.40 -12.55
N ILE A 383 -10.85 -22.30 -13.28
CA ILE A 383 -9.61 -21.97 -13.99
C ILE A 383 -9.87 -20.95 -15.09
N ALA A 384 -10.90 -21.10 -15.92
CA ALA A 384 -11.23 -20.18 -16.99
C ALA A 384 -11.51 -18.76 -16.46
N ASP A 385 -12.30 -18.64 -15.38
CA ASP A 385 -12.51 -17.35 -14.69
C ASP A 385 -11.19 -16.74 -14.18
N SER A 386 -10.31 -17.57 -13.61
CA SER A 386 -9.01 -17.11 -13.16
C SER A 386 -8.13 -16.63 -14.32
N LEU A 387 -8.15 -17.31 -15.47
CA LEU A 387 -7.37 -16.95 -16.65
C LEU A 387 -7.93 -15.71 -17.36
N SER A 388 -9.23 -15.44 -17.29
CA SER A 388 -9.85 -14.27 -17.91
C SER A 388 -9.27 -12.94 -17.42
N LYS A 389 -8.73 -12.92 -16.21
CA LYS A 389 -8.13 -11.76 -15.53
C LYS A 389 -6.65 -11.52 -15.87
N LEU A 390 -6.04 -12.43 -16.66
CA LEU A 390 -4.63 -12.32 -17.07
C LEU A 390 -4.49 -11.59 -18.41
N GLY A 391 -3.28 -11.05 -18.67
CA GLY A 391 -2.96 -10.48 -19.98
C GLY A 391 -2.96 -11.54 -21.09
N ALA A 392 -3.25 -11.13 -22.34
CA ALA A 392 -3.46 -12.04 -23.48
C ALA A 392 -2.30 -13.04 -23.69
N VAL A 393 -1.04 -12.64 -23.48
CA VAL A 393 0.14 -13.50 -23.64
C VAL A 393 0.20 -14.57 -22.54
N GLU A 394 -0.08 -14.16 -21.31
CA GLU A 394 -0.12 -15.09 -20.16
C GLU A 394 -1.29 -16.07 -20.32
N GLN A 395 -2.47 -15.59 -20.74
CA GLN A 395 -3.60 -16.46 -21.05
C GLN A 395 -3.23 -17.55 -22.06
N ASP A 396 -2.59 -17.20 -23.16
CA ASP A 396 -2.21 -18.17 -24.21
C ASP A 396 -1.27 -19.26 -23.67
N ILE A 397 -0.29 -18.88 -22.85
CA ILE A 397 0.64 -19.81 -22.22
C ILE A 397 -0.12 -20.78 -21.29
N TYR A 398 -0.99 -20.25 -20.42
CA TYR A 398 -1.71 -21.09 -19.45
C TYR A 398 -2.84 -21.90 -20.08
N ILE A 399 -3.52 -21.42 -21.13
CA ILE A 399 -4.50 -22.19 -21.91
C ILE A 399 -3.83 -23.47 -22.46
N LYS A 400 -2.67 -23.36 -23.10
CA LYS A 400 -1.93 -24.52 -23.62
C LYS A 400 -1.54 -25.50 -22.53
N LYS A 401 -1.14 -24.99 -21.37
CA LYS A 401 -0.75 -25.82 -20.21
C LYS A 401 -1.95 -26.57 -19.65
N VAL A 402 -3.05 -25.87 -19.38
CA VAL A 402 -4.29 -26.44 -18.83
C VAL A 402 -4.92 -27.43 -19.79
N SER A 403 -4.96 -27.11 -21.10
CA SER A 403 -5.45 -28.01 -22.16
C SER A 403 -4.75 -29.36 -22.11
N LYS A 404 -3.41 -29.36 -22.00
CA LYS A 404 -2.62 -30.58 -21.90
C LYS A 404 -2.82 -31.34 -20.60
N GLU A 405 -2.88 -30.63 -19.47
CA GLU A 405 -2.99 -31.24 -18.13
C GLU A 405 -4.36 -31.83 -17.84
N LEU A 406 -5.43 -31.15 -18.26
CA LEU A 406 -6.81 -31.57 -17.99
C LEU A 406 -7.50 -32.24 -19.18
N SER A 407 -6.76 -32.50 -20.28
CA SER A 407 -7.25 -33.16 -21.50
C SER A 407 -8.51 -32.49 -22.08
N VAL A 408 -8.53 -31.15 -22.11
CA VAL A 408 -9.58 -30.32 -22.71
C VAL A 408 -9.01 -29.53 -23.89
N SER A 409 -9.82 -29.32 -24.95
CA SER A 409 -9.34 -28.56 -26.11
C SER A 409 -9.09 -27.09 -25.79
N GLU A 410 -8.06 -26.48 -26.38
CA GLU A 410 -7.79 -25.04 -26.23
C GLU A 410 -8.99 -24.19 -26.69
N ALA A 411 -9.70 -24.64 -27.73
CA ALA A 411 -10.90 -23.96 -28.22
C ALA A 411 -12.00 -23.91 -27.16
N ALA A 412 -12.27 -25.02 -26.45
CA ALA A 412 -13.24 -25.05 -25.36
C ALA A 412 -12.83 -24.14 -24.19
N LEU A 413 -11.54 -24.13 -23.82
CA LEU A 413 -11.04 -23.23 -22.77
C LEU A 413 -11.19 -21.76 -23.17
N ARG A 414 -10.88 -21.40 -24.43
CA ARG A 414 -11.04 -20.02 -24.92
C ARG A 414 -12.51 -19.59 -24.94
N MET A 415 -13.43 -20.52 -25.32
CA MET A 415 -14.88 -20.26 -25.25
C MET A 415 -15.32 -20.01 -23.81
N GLU A 416 -14.85 -20.83 -22.86
CA GLU A 416 -15.22 -20.68 -21.45
C GLU A 416 -14.65 -19.38 -20.85
N ILE A 417 -13.41 -19.00 -21.20
CA ILE A 417 -12.82 -17.72 -20.80
C ILE A 417 -13.63 -16.55 -21.38
N ASN A 418 -14.05 -16.61 -22.64
CA ASN A 418 -14.88 -15.58 -23.27
C ASN A 418 -16.29 -15.53 -22.67
N ASN A 419 -16.87 -16.68 -22.30
CA ASN A 419 -18.14 -16.76 -21.59
C ASN A 419 -18.02 -16.15 -20.19
N SER A 420 -16.93 -16.43 -19.48
CA SER A 420 -16.64 -15.81 -18.16
C SER A 420 -16.43 -14.30 -18.25
N THR A 421 -15.86 -13.80 -19.35
CA THR A 421 -15.77 -12.34 -19.64
C THR A 421 -17.12 -11.77 -20.05
N SER A 422 -17.89 -12.46 -20.90
CA SER A 422 -19.23 -12.04 -21.31
C SER A 422 -20.26 -12.24 -20.19
N ASP A 423 -20.12 -13.22 -19.33
CA ASP A 423 -20.93 -13.36 -18.11
C ASP A 423 -20.57 -12.30 -17.06
N SER A 424 -19.31 -11.88 -16.95
CA SER A 424 -18.92 -10.72 -16.14
C SER A 424 -19.39 -9.40 -16.76
N GLU A 425 -19.38 -9.26 -18.09
CA GLU A 425 -20.00 -8.12 -18.81
C GLU A 425 -21.53 -8.21 -18.83
N GLN A 426 -22.11 -9.41 -18.98
CA GLN A 426 -23.57 -9.62 -18.91
C GLN A 426 -24.10 -9.71 -17.48
N LEU A 427 -23.30 -10.07 -16.50
CA LEU A 427 -23.61 -9.88 -15.07
C LEU A 427 -23.52 -8.41 -14.70
N GLN A 428 -22.65 -7.63 -15.32
CA GLN A 428 -22.73 -6.17 -15.27
C GLN A 428 -24.00 -5.63 -15.95
N HIS A 429 -24.46 -6.24 -17.06
CA HIS A 429 -25.72 -5.85 -17.74
C HIS A 429 -26.98 -6.58 -17.24
N ARG A 430 -26.88 -7.74 -16.58
CA ARG A 430 -28.03 -8.47 -15.97
C ARG A 430 -28.24 -8.17 -14.49
N SER A 431 -27.22 -7.65 -13.78
CA SER A 431 -27.39 -7.14 -12.42
C SER A 431 -28.08 -5.76 -12.40
N GLU A 432 -28.31 -5.13 -13.56
CA GLU A 432 -29.22 -3.99 -13.66
C GLU A 432 -30.70 -4.35 -13.42
N ASN A 433 -31.03 -5.64 -13.19
CA ASN A 433 -32.43 -6.03 -12.95
C ASN A 433 -32.69 -6.93 -11.73
N ASN A 434 -31.78 -7.16 -10.76
CA ASN A 434 -32.15 -7.70 -9.43
C ASN A 434 -30.97 -8.16 -8.57
N THR A 435 -29.95 -7.37 -8.38
CA THR A 435 -29.10 -7.19 -7.17
C THR A 435 -28.08 -6.12 -7.49
N GLU A 436 -28.20 -4.99 -6.86
CA GLU A 436 -27.27 -3.86 -7.02
C GLU A 436 -25.83 -4.29 -6.70
N PRO A 437 -24.81 -3.92 -7.52
CA PRO A 437 -23.41 -4.05 -7.11
C PRO A 437 -23.23 -3.25 -5.82
N LEU A 438 -22.45 -3.74 -4.88
CA LEU A 438 -22.05 -2.97 -3.70
C LEU A 438 -21.40 -1.66 -4.20
N GLU A 439 -22.18 -0.60 -4.27
CA GLU A 439 -21.71 0.73 -4.63
C GLU A 439 -20.69 1.19 -3.59
N ALA A 440 -19.44 1.41 -4.02
CA ALA A 440 -18.44 1.99 -3.14
C ALA A 440 -18.55 3.51 -3.19
N LEU A 441 -18.59 4.16 -2.03
CA LEU A 441 -18.61 5.63 -1.93
C LEU A 441 -17.39 6.23 -2.63
N SER A 442 -17.60 7.21 -3.49
CA SER A 442 -16.54 8.02 -4.11
C SER A 442 -15.78 8.85 -3.07
N SER A 443 -14.63 9.39 -3.43
CA SER A 443 -13.85 10.24 -2.52
C SER A 443 -14.59 11.54 -2.15
N ILE A 444 -15.43 12.07 -3.04
CA ILE A 444 -16.27 13.24 -2.81
C ILE A 444 -17.35 12.90 -1.79
N GLU A 445 -18.08 11.80 -1.99
CA GLU A 445 -19.14 11.34 -1.10
C GLU A 445 -18.61 11.03 0.31
N LYS A 446 -17.48 10.33 0.41
CA LYS A 446 -16.81 10.07 1.69
C LYS A 446 -16.47 11.36 2.43
N ASN A 447 -15.99 12.39 1.74
CA ASN A 447 -15.68 13.67 2.35
C ASN A 447 -16.94 14.43 2.77
N CYS A 448 -18.00 14.43 1.96
CA CYS A 448 -19.28 15.04 2.32
C CYS A 448 -19.89 14.39 3.58
N LEU A 449 -20.00 13.06 3.61
CA LEU A 449 -20.53 12.34 4.78
C LEU A 449 -19.65 12.54 6.02
N ARG A 450 -18.34 12.61 5.85
CA ARG A 450 -17.41 12.88 6.95
C ARG A 450 -17.57 14.29 7.54
N LEU A 451 -17.72 15.31 6.68
CA LEU A 451 -17.97 16.67 7.14
C LEU A 451 -19.25 16.73 7.99
N ILE A 452 -20.32 16.08 7.54
CA ILE A 452 -21.59 16.03 8.25
C ILE A 452 -21.45 15.34 9.61
N THR A 453 -20.76 14.20 9.69
CA THR A 453 -20.61 13.47 10.97
C THR A 453 -19.77 14.22 12.01
N ARG A 454 -19.02 15.24 11.58
CA ARG A 454 -18.23 16.11 12.47
C ARG A 454 -18.93 17.42 12.83
N ASN A 455 -19.67 17.95 11.88
CA ASN A 455 -20.27 19.27 12.02
C ASN A 455 -21.60 19.28 11.28
N GLU A 456 -22.67 19.24 12.06
CA GLU A 456 -24.04 19.17 11.58
C GLU A 456 -24.45 20.35 10.68
N SER A 457 -23.74 21.48 10.75
CA SER A 457 -23.98 22.63 9.86
C SER A 457 -23.78 22.30 8.38
N TYR A 458 -23.04 21.22 8.07
CA TYR A 458 -22.86 20.74 6.69
C TYR A 458 -24.04 19.92 6.16
N ILE A 459 -25.01 19.50 6.97
CA ILE A 459 -26.21 18.78 6.50
C ILE A 459 -26.94 19.62 5.46
N GLN A 460 -27.26 20.87 5.77
CA GLN A 460 -27.97 21.76 4.84
C GLN A 460 -27.11 22.08 3.60
N ARG A 461 -25.80 22.27 3.78
CA ARG A 461 -24.90 22.60 2.68
C ARG A 461 -24.74 21.45 1.67
N VAL A 462 -24.69 20.21 2.16
CA VAL A 462 -24.68 19.02 1.29
C VAL A 462 -26.05 18.82 0.64
N ASP A 463 -27.14 19.10 1.34
CA ASP A 463 -28.49 19.06 0.79
C ASP A 463 -28.66 20.06 -0.38
N ASP A 464 -28.14 21.28 -0.23
CA ASP A 464 -28.14 22.30 -1.27
C ASP A 464 -27.23 21.92 -2.49
N ASN A 465 -26.37 20.93 -2.34
CA ASN A 465 -25.48 20.40 -3.37
C ASN A 465 -25.61 18.88 -3.50
N ILE A 466 -26.84 18.36 -3.39
CA ILE A 466 -27.14 16.92 -3.32
C ILE A 466 -26.60 16.13 -4.52
N GLU A 467 -26.42 16.80 -5.66
CA GLU A 467 -25.84 16.19 -6.86
C GLU A 467 -24.39 15.69 -6.68
N MET A 468 -23.69 16.11 -5.61
CA MET A 468 -22.36 15.55 -5.26
C MET A 468 -22.45 14.14 -4.68
N LEU A 469 -23.62 13.69 -4.24
CA LEU A 469 -23.90 12.32 -3.82
C LEU A 469 -24.52 11.57 -5.00
N THR A 470 -23.72 10.80 -5.69
CA THR A 470 -24.08 10.15 -6.95
C THR A 470 -24.50 8.70 -6.77
N THR A 471 -24.06 8.04 -5.68
CA THR A 471 -24.38 6.64 -5.40
C THR A 471 -25.65 6.51 -4.55
N THR A 472 -26.42 5.45 -4.79
CA THR A 472 -27.60 5.11 -3.97
C THR A 472 -27.22 4.93 -2.51
N LEU A 473 -26.04 4.34 -2.25
CA LEU A 473 -25.48 4.15 -0.92
C LEU A 473 -25.27 5.47 -0.17
N ALA A 474 -24.67 6.49 -0.82
CA ALA A 474 -24.47 7.82 -0.23
C ALA A 474 -25.78 8.52 0.06
N LEU A 475 -26.74 8.45 -0.88
CA LEU A 475 -28.07 9.06 -0.75
C LEU A 475 -28.87 8.43 0.40
N ASN A 476 -28.83 7.11 0.56
CA ASN A 476 -29.50 6.41 1.65
C ASN A 476 -28.93 6.81 3.01
N ILE A 477 -27.60 6.78 3.18
CA ILE A 477 -26.92 7.22 4.40
C ILE A 477 -27.27 8.68 4.71
N PHE A 478 -27.23 9.55 3.71
CA PHE A 478 -27.57 10.96 3.89
C PHE A 478 -29.04 11.18 4.25
N SER A 479 -29.96 10.39 3.67
CA SER A 479 -31.38 10.41 4.00
C SER A 479 -31.62 10.02 5.47
N ALA A 480 -30.97 8.97 5.97
CA ALA A 480 -31.03 8.55 7.36
C ALA A 480 -30.47 9.62 8.31
N ILE A 481 -29.36 10.28 7.94
CA ILE A 481 -28.80 11.41 8.68
C ILE A 481 -29.83 12.56 8.78
N LYS A 482 -30.45 12.95 7.66
CA LYS A 482 -31.45 14.02 7.63
C LYS A 482 -32.67 13.68 8.50
N GLN A 483 -33.16 12.46 8.41
CA GLN A 483 -34.30 12.00 9.20
C GLN A 483 -33.98 12.07 10.69
N GLN A 484 -32.86 11.51 11.13
CA GLN A 484 -32.46 11.53 12.54
C GLN A 484 -32.29 12.96 13.06
N PHE A 485 -31.64 13.83 12.27
CA PHE A 485 -31.45 15.24 12.65
C PHE A 485 -32.78 16.01 12.74
N ALA A 486 -33.72 15.73 11.83
CA ALA A 486 -35.05 16.34 11.88
C ALA A 486 -35.88 15.90 13.09
N GLU A 487 -35.72 14.64 13.54
CA GLU A 487 -36.44 14.09 14.70
C GLU A 487 -35.84 14.53 16.04
N ASN A 488 -34.51 14.61 16.15
CA ASN A 488 -33.81 14.77 17.43
C ASN A 488 -33.12 16.13 17.61
N GLY A 489 -32.98 16.92 16.54
CA GLY A 489 -32.28 18.20 16.53
C GLY A 489 -30.75 18.11 16.68
N GLN A 490 -30.23 16.91 16.76
CA GLN A 490 -28.78 16.61 16.80
C GLN A 490 -28.48 15.23 16.18
N LEU A 491 -27.26 15.03 15.68
CA LEU A 491 -26.82 13.79 15.08
C LEU A 491 -26.12 12.90 16.11
N ASP A 492 -26.67 11.73 16.40
CA ASP A 492 -26.02 10.68 17.19
C ASP A 492 -25.59 9.54 16.25
N VAL A 493 -24.29 9.49 15.95
CA VAL A 493 -23.71 8.53 15.02
C VAL A 493 -23.92 7.07 15.47
N ASN A 494 -23.91 6.77 16.76
CA ASN A 494 -24.12 5.41 17.26
C ASN A 494 -25.56 4.95 17.02
N SER A 495 -26.52 5.81 17.31
CA SER A 495 -27.94 5.56 17.06
C SER A 495 -28.26 5.51 15.55
N LEU A 496 -27.52 6.26 14.73
CA LEU A 496 -27.64 6.23 13.28
C LEU A 496 -27.18 4.86 12.72
N ILE A 497 -26.06 4.33 13.19
CA ILE A 497 -25.54 3.02 12.80
C ILE A 497 -26.55 1.91 13.05
N ASP A 498 -27.28 1.95 14.17
CA ASP A 498 -28.32 0.97 14.51
C ASP A 498 -29.56 1.02 13.57
N SER A 499 -29.73 2.10 12.82
CA SER A 499 -30.85 2.30 11.87
C SER A 499 -30.51 1.99 10.41
N LEU A 500 -29.22 1.78 10.09
CA LEU A 500 -28.72 1.51 8.75
C LEU A 500 -28.62 0.00 8.50
N ASP A 501 -28.63 -0.40 7.23
CA ASP A 501 -28.33 -1.79 6.86
C ASP A 501 -26.83 -2.13 6.99
N ASP A 502 -26.49 -3.42 6.81
CA ASP A 502 -25.10 -3.89 6.97
C ASP A 502 -24.11 -3.22 6.00
N ASN A 503 -24.52 -2.84 4.79
CA ASN A 503 -23.69 -2.21 3.77
C ASN A 503 -23.50 -0.71 4.07
N GLU A 504 -24.58 -0.03 4.42
CA GLU A 504 -24.62 1.38 4.81
C GLU A 504 -23.81 1.59 6.09
N THR A 505 -23.98 0.72 7.07
CA THR A 505 -23.21 0.70 8.33
C THR A 505 -21.71 0.55 8.04
N LYS A 506 -21.31 -0.42 7.22
CA LYS A 506 -19.90 -0.64 6.87
C LYS A 506 -19.31 0.58 6.15
N ALA A 507 -20.06 1.18 5.22
CA ALA A 507 -19.63 2.37 4.50
C ALA A 507 -19.48 3.58 5.41
N LEU A 508 -20.42 3.80 6.34
CA LEU A 508 -20.35 4.90 7.30
C LEU A 508 -19.21 4.73 8.30
N VAL A 509 -18.99 3.52 8.80
CA VAL A 509 -17.86 3.20 9.70
C VAL A 509 -16.52 3.46 8.98
N ASP A 510 -16.36 3.05 7.72
CA ASP A 510 -15.15 3.35 6.91
C ASP A 510 -14.93 4.88 6.76
N VAL A 511 -16.00 5.65 6.61
CA VAL A 511 -15.95 7.12 6.57
C VAL A 511 -15.48 7.72 7.89
N ILE A 512 -15.94 7.19 9.03
CA ILE A 512 -15.63 7.70 10.38
C ILE A 512 -14.20 7.32 10.80
N GLU A 513 -13.79 6.07 10.53
CA GLU A 513 -12.46 5.54 10.89
C GLU A 513 -11.32 6.09 10.02
N THR A 514 -11.64 6.68 8.88
CA THR A 514 -10.62 7.28 8.00
C THR A 514 -10.05 8.54 8.68
N ILE A 515 -8.72 8.67 8.65
CA ILE A 515 -7.85 9.65 9.34
C ILE A 515 -8.46 11.06 9.48
N PRO A 516 -8.24 11.74 10.66
CA PRO A 516 -8.65 13.13 10.85
C PRO A 516 -8.12 14.01 9.70
N ILE A 517 -9.00 14.78 9.08
CA ILE A 517 -8.62 15.83 8.16
C ILE A 517 -8.07 16.97 9.04
N ASP A 518 -6.76 17.16 9.07
CA ASP A 518 -6.14 18.39 9.54
C ASP A 518 -6.28 19.42 8.41
N GLY A 519 -7.35 20.19 8.42
CA GLY A 519 -7.63 21.23 7.45
C GLY A 519 -8.93 21.95 7.81
N GLU A 520 -9.09 23.17 7.35
CA GLU A 520 -10.33 23.93 7.50
C GLU A 520 -11.45 23.19 6.75
N GLU A 521 -12.49 22.75 7.44
CA GLU A 521 -13.66 22.03 6.89
C GLU A 521 -14.22 22.72 5.64
N GLU A 522 -14.19 24.05 5.62
CA GLU A 522 -14.58 24.88 4.51
C GLU A 522 -13.78 24.60 3.24
N MET A 523 -12.45 24.48 3.35
CA MET A 523 -11.60 24.17 2.20
C MET A 523 -11.91 22.80 1.61
N ILE A 524 -12.23 21.82 2.44
CA ILE A 524 -12.58 20.47 2.00
C ILE A 524 -13.90 20.48 1.25
N PHE A 525 -14.88 21.18 1.77
CA PHE A 525 -16.19 21.29 1.13
C PHE A 525 -16.09 21.99 -0.24
N GLU A 526 -15.37 23.10 -0.32
CA GLU A 526 -15.14 23.81 -1.59
C GLU A 526 -14.30 22.96 -2.58
N ASP A 527 -13.33 22.16 -2.09
CA ASP A 527 -12.60 21.20 -2.95
C ASP A 527 -13.52 20.10 -3.49
N CYS A 528 -14.46 19.59 -2.69
CA CYS A 528 -15.47 18.62 -3.15
C CYS A 528 -16.34 19.21 -4.28
N LYS A 529 -16.84 20.43 -4.12
CA LYS A 529 -17.63 21.14 -5.14
C LYS A 529 -16.84 21.33 -6.43
N ARG A 530 -15.59 21.78 -6.30
CA ARG A 530 -14.69 21.99 -7.43
C ARG A 530 -14.42 20.69 -8.20
N ARG A 531 -14.11 19.60 -7.50
CA ARG A 531 -13.86 18.28 -8.10
C ARG A 531 -15.09 17.72 -8.77
N TYR A 532 -16.26 17.80 -8.12
CA TYR A 532 -17.51 17.37 -8.70
C TYR A 532 -17.80 18.11 -10.03
N LYS A 533 -17.64 19.44 -10.03
CA LYS A 533 -17.82 20.24 -11.25
C LYS A 533 -16.83 19.84 -12.38
N GLN A 534 -15.58 19.54 -12.03
CA GLN A 534 -14.58 19.05 -12.98
C GLN A 534 -14.93 17.67 -13.54
N GLU A 535 -15.38 16.73 -12.71
CA GLU A 535 -15.78 15.39 -13.13
C GLU A 535 -17.00 15.46 -14.04
N LYS A 536 -17.99 16.26 -13.71
CA LYS A 536 -19.20 16.48 -14.52
C LYS A 536 -18.87 17.05 -15.91
N LEU A 537 -18.01 18.06 -15.97
CA LEU A 537 -17.58 18.65 -17.25
C LEU A 537 -16.75 17.67 -18.09
N ARG A 538 -15.91 16.85 -17.48
CA ARG A 538 -15.16 15.80 -18.20
C ARG A 538 -16.09 14.72 -18.77
N SER A 539 -17.07 14.27 -18.00
CA SER A 539 -18.07 13.31 -18.48
C SER A 539 -18.88 13.88 -19.65
N GLU A 540 -19.29 15.15 -19.56
CA GLU A 540 -19.97 15.83 -20.68
C GLU A 540 -19.06 15.98 -21.92
N GLN A 541 -17.78 16.26 -21.71
CA GLN A 541 -16.78 16.31 -22.78
C GLN A 541 -16.66 14.97 -23.51
N GLU A 542 -16.59 13.86 -22.77
CA GLU A 542 -16.52 12.51 -23.34
C GLU A 542 -17.79 12.19 -24.15
N GLN A 543 -18.96 12.54 -23.62
CA GLN A 543 -20.23 12.35 -24.33
C GLN A 543 -20.29 13.17 -25.65
N VAL A 544 -19.85 14.42 -25.60
CA VAL A 544 -19.81 15.27 -26.82
C VAL A 544 -18.84 14.73 -27.85
N ILE A 545 -17.66 14.23 -27.40
CA ILE A 545 -16.69 13.59 -28.30
C ILE A 545 -17.26 12.29 -28.90
N ALA A 546 -17.94 11.47 -28.10
CA ALA A 546 -18.60 10.26 -28.60
C ALA A 546 -19.69 10.58 -29.62
N MET A 547 -20.51 11.62 -29.36
CA MET A 547 -21.51 12.07 -30.32
C MET A 547 -20.88 12.59 -31.62
N LEU A 548 -19.76 13.31 -31.56
CA LEU A 548 -19.01 13.75 -32.72
C LEU A 548 -18.46 12.60 -33.56
N SER A 549 -18.02 11.51 -32.91
CA SER A 549 -17.49 10.33 -33.60
C SER A 549 -18.56 9.46 -34.29
N MET A 550 -19.84 9.64 -33.94
CA MET A 550 -20.98 8.89 -34.49
C MET A 550 -21.72 9.62 -35.60
N LEU A 551 -21.29 10.83 -35.99
CA LEU A 551 -21.96 11.61 -37.05
C LEU A 551 -21.45 11.18 -38.42
N ASP A 552 -22.37 10.73 -39.30
CA ASP A 552 -22.11 10.43 -40.71
C ASP A 552 -22.04 11.72 -41.56
N GLU A 553 -21.45 11.65 -42.80
CA GLU A 553 -21.16 12.80 -43.68
C GLU A 553 -22.38 13.41 -44.40
N GLU A 554 -23.61 13.29 -43.90
CA GLU A 554 -24.80 13.87 -44.50
C GLU A 554 -24.99 15.36 -44.15
N GLU A 555 -25.64 16.13 -45.05
CA GLU A 555 -25.76 17.61 -44.99
C GLU A 555 -26.44 18.17 -43.73
N ASN A 556 -27.29 17.40 -43.04
CA ASN A 556 -27.86 17.71 -41.70
C ASN A 556 -26.86 17.50 -40.53
N SER A 557 -25.81 16.77 -40.79
CA SER A 557 -24.74 16.46 -39.86
C SER A 557 -23.81 17.67 -39.59
N GLN A 558 -23.57 18.52 -40.60
CA GLN A 558 -22.65 19.66 -40.48
C GLN A 558 -23.12 20.71 -39.46
N LYS A 559 -24.41 20.98 -39.37
CA LYS A 559 -24.95 21.94 -38.40
C LYS A 559 -24.83 21.40 -36.98
N ARG A 560 -25.12 20.10 -36.79
CA ARG A 560 -25.02 19.41 -35.50
C ARG A 560 -23.58 19.25 -35.08
N GLN A 561 -22.68 18.97 -36.00
CA GLN A 561 -21.23 18.92 -35.77
C GLN A 561 -20.69 20.29 -35.28
N HIS A 562 -21.13 21.37 -35.90
CA HIS A 562 -20.73 22.73 -35.49
C HIS A 562 -21.23 23.08 -34.07
N GLU A 563 -22.48 22.72 -33.74
CA GLU A 563 -23.04 22.92 -32.39
C GLU A 563 -22.27 22.11 -31.32
N LEU A 564 -21.94 20.85 -31.60
CA LEU A 564 -21.17 19.99 -30.68
C LEU A 564 -19.73 20.50 -30.53
N MET A 565 -19.08 20.99 -31.60
CA MET A 565 -17.76 21.60 -31.48
C MET A 565 -17.76 22.89 -30.67
N LEU A 566 -18.80 23.71 -30.80
CA LEU A 566 -19.00 24.91 -29.98
C LEU A 566 -19.16 24.53 -28.49
N ARG A 567 -19.97 23.50 -28.21
CA ARG A 567 -20.16 23.01 -26.84
C ARG A 567 -18.87 22.42 -26.25
N LEU A 568 -18.11 21.66 -27.07
CA LEU A 568 -16.80 21.11 -26.67
C LEU A 568 -15.82 22.22 -26.28
N LYS A 569 -15.79 23.31 -27.05
CA LYS A 569 -14.94 24.46 -26.72
C LYS A 569 -15.37 25.14 -25.44
N GLN A 570 -16.69 25.35 -25.24
CA GLN A 570 -17.20 25.92 -23.98
C GLN A 570 -16.81 25.08 -22.76
N ILE A 571 -16.95 23.75 -22.85
CA ILE A 571 -16.56 22.83 -21.76
C ILE A 571 -15.04 22.93 -21.48
N GLN A 572 -14.21 23.04 -22.52
CA GLN A 572 -12.76 23.22 -22.35
C GLN A 572 -12.41 24.55 -21.67
N ASP A 573 -13.10 25.62 -22.03
CA ASP A 573 -12.93 26.94 -21.40
C ASP A 573 -13.39 26.87 -19.92
N GLU A 574 -14.55 26.28 -19.63
CA GLU A 574 -15.05 26.07 -18.25
C GLU A 574 -14.13 25.20 -17.39
N ILE A 575 -13.51 24.16 -17.95
CA ILE A 575 -12.52 23.32 -17.23
C ILE A 575 -11.24 24.13 -16.91
N SER A 576 -10.84 25.05 -17.78
CA SER A 576 -9.65 25.86 -17.60
C SER A 576 -9.82 26.97 -16.56
N GLU A 577 -11.06 27.37 -16.25
CA GLU A 577 -11.41 28.39 -15.24
C GLU A 577 -11.60 27.81 -13.82
N ILE A 578 -11.69 26.49 -13.66
CA ILE A 578 -11.84 25.78 -12.38
C ILE A 578 -10.47 25.41 -11.80
#